data_e6da1844410f632d2b4153ebd4a171c9
#
_entry.id   e6da1844410f632d2b4153ebd4a171c9
#
_cell.length_a   1.000
_cell.length_b   1.000
_cell.length_c   1.000
_cell.angle_alpha   90.00
_cell.angle_beta   90.00
_cell.angle_gamma   90.00
#
_symmetry.space_group_name_H-M   'P 1'
#
loop_
_entity.id
_entity.type
_entity.pdbx_description
1 polymer ?
#
loop_
_entity_poly.entity_id
_entity_poly.type
_entity_poly.pdbx_seq_one_letter_code
_entity_poly.pdbx_strand_id
1 'polypeptide(L)'
;DDKFYKNLEHNIMNGAPSQAFLWPEYLTKKEKGSYGYVMKLRPQNYFEFGNFLLAKKSFRSYTAMLAAAMKICNGFMMLHRFGYSYQDLNDGNFFIDPNTGDVLICDNDNVMPQGEKSGIMGKARYMAPEIVAGGVPDKYSDRFSLSVILFMLFYANHPFEGAKVVACPCMTETFEKKFYGTEAVFIYDPSDKSNLPVRGIHQNVIRRWPAFPAKLREIFMQEFSQEKLKNPNTRMIESQWEKLIAGIRDSLVRCPKCGEETFIEDNHKCMDCGTDIDVSRRLKMGTRSVMLTKGTKVYIDNDNIPDAEIVVHPNDPSKILLKNLSKDNWTAETPSGKIKTVAPGDMMPVNPGIKIAFSNAYKGEFTTEN
;
A
#
# COMPACT_ATOMS: atom_id res chain seq x y z
N ASP A 1 -15.18 30.97 -5.12
CA ASP A 1 -13.86 31.60 -5.12
C ASP A 1 -13.21 31.45 -6.51
N ASP A 2 -12.75 32.58 -7.08
CA ASP A 2 -12.16 32.57 -8.43
C ASP A 2 -10.82 31.81 -8.50
N LYS A 3 -10.08 31.74 -7.41
CA LYS A 3 -8.84 30.95 -7.32
C LYS A 3 -9.15 29.44 -7.44
N PHE A 4 -10.16 28.98 -6.72
CA PHE A 4 -10.59 27.58 -6.74
C PHE A 4 -11.14 27.18 -8.15
N TYR A 5 -11.93 28.05 -8.77
CA TYR A 5 -12.41 27.83 -10.14
C TYR A 5 -11.26 27.68 -11.14
N LYS A 6 -10.27 28.58 -11.11
CA LYS A 6 -9.09 28.53 -11.97
C LYS A 6 -8.24 27.29 -11.74
N ASN A 7 -8.12 26.84 -10.47
CA ASN A 7 -7.42 25.60 -10.16
C ASN A 7 -8.12 24.37 -10.74
N LEU A 8 -9.45 24.29 -10.61
CA LEU A 8 -10.23 23.22 -11.27
C LEU A 8 -10.09 23.24 -12.78
N GLU A 9 -10.14 24.41 -13.41
CA GLU A 9 -9.94 24.57 -14.84
C GLU A 9 -8.54 24.08 -15.27
N HIS A 10 -7.51 24.47 -14.53
CA HIS A 10 -6.13 24.00 -14.72
C HIS A 10 -6.03 22.46 -14.56
N ASN A 11 -6.61 21.89 -13.51
CA ASN A 11 -6.59 20.45 -13.25
C ASN A 11 -7.30 19.66 -14.36
N ILE A 12 -8.46 20.14 -14.84
CA ILE A 12 -9.19 19.53 -15.97
C ILE A 12 -8.35 19.56 -17.26
N MET A 13 -7.71 20.68 -17.55
CA MET A 13 -6.88 20.82 -18.76
C MET A 13 -5.68 19.89 -18.76
N ASN A 14 -5.06 19.65 -17.61
CA ASN A 14 -3.89 18.76 -17.47
C ASN A 14 -4.26 17.29 -17.36
N GLY A 15 -5.52 16.97 -17.02
CA GLY A 15 -6.00 15.60 -16.83
C GLY A 15 -5.52 14.94 -15.55
N ALA A 16 -6.02 13.75 -15.28
CA ALA A 16 -5.69 12.98 -14.09
C ALA A 16 -4.23 12.50 -14.08
N PRO A 17 -3.50 12.62 -12.96
CA PRO A 17 -2.14 12.09 -12.84
C PRO A 17 -2.02 10.59 -13.05
N SER A 18 -3.05 9.84 -12.69
CA SER A 18 -3.18 8.40 -12.94
C SER A 18 -4.64 7.96 -12.93
N GLN A 19 -4.90 6.72 -13.36
CA GLN A 19 -6.24 6.12 -13.33
C GLN A 19 -6.76 5.84 -11.91
N ALA A 20 -5.93 6.00 -10.89
CA ALA A 20 -6.36 5.87 -9.50
C ALA A 20 -7.23 7.06 -9.05
N PHE A 21 -7.18 8.19 -9.73
CA PHE A 21 -7.92 9.40 -9.36
C PHE A 21 -9.25 9.49 -10.10
N LEU A 22 -10.35 9.65 -9.38
CA LEU A 22 -11.61 10.11 -9.94
C LEU A 22 -11.51 11.63 -10.13
N TRP A 23 -11.06 12.02 -11.30
CA TRP A 23 -10.66 13.39 -11.63
C TRP A 23 -11.81 14.19 -12.19
N PRO A 24 -11.89 15.51 -11.94
CA PRO A 24 -12.81 16.41 -12.63
C PRO A 24 -12.56 16.40 -14.14
N GLU A 25 -13.62 16.21 -14.94
CA GLU A 25 -13.52 16.14 -16.41
C GLU A 25 -14.08 17.39 -17.09
N TYR A 26 -15.12 18.01 -16.51
CA TYR A 26 -15.77 19.19 -17.07
C TYR A 26 -16.22 20.15 -15.96
N LEU A 27 -16.17 21.46 -16.26
CA LEU A 27 -16.78 22.49 -15.46
C LEU A 27 -18.19 22.82 -16.00
N THR A 28 -19.14 23.08 -15.10
CA THR A 28 -20.43 23.62 -15.48
C THR A 28 -20.33 25.13 -15.76
N LYS A 29 -21.32 25.67 -16.46
CA LYS A 29 -21.41 27.12 -16.63
C LYS A 29 -21.54 27.80 -15.26
N LYS A 30 -20.84 28.93 -15.09
CA LYS A 30 -20.93 29.75 -13.89
C LYS A 30 -22.24 30.56 -13.95
N GLU A 31 -23.18 30.28 -13.05
CA GLU A 31 -24.44 30.98 -12.93
C GLU A 31 -24.56 31.65 -11.55
N LYS A 32 -24.75 32.95 -11.53
CA LYS A 32 -24.88 33.76 -10.28
C LYS A 32 -23.71 33.50 -9.28
N GLY A 33 -22.50 33.23 -9.79
CA GLY A 33 -21.33 32.94 -8.98
C GLY A 33 -21.19 31.48 -8.54
N SER A 34 -22.19 30.63 -8.75
CA SER A 34 -22.14 29.19 -8.47
C SER A 34 -21.73 28.40 -9.70
N TYR A 35 -20.96 27.35 -9.49
CA TYR A 35 -20.54 26.39 -10.51
C TYR A 35 -20.32 25.01 -9.87
N GLY A 36 -20.26 23.99 -10.68
CA GLY A 36 -19.91 22.63 -10.29
C GLY A 36 -18.94 22.03 -11.28
N TYR A 37 -18.57 20.78 -11.06
CA TYR A 37 -17.81 19.99 -12.00
C TYR A 37 -18.43 18.61 -12.20
N VAL A 38 -18.10 17.97 -13.30
CA VAL A 38 -18.55 16.62 -13.66
C VAL A 38 -17.34 15.70 -13.63
N MET A 39 -17.49 14.53 -13.06
CA MET A 39 -16.49 13.45 -13.05
C MET A 39 -17.16 12.09 -13.20
N LYS A 40 -16.40 11.03 -13.42
CA LYS A 40 -16.92 9.67 -13.50
C LYS A 40 -17.57 9.23 -12.19
N LEU A 41 -18.69 8.52 -12.32
CA LEU A 41 -19.34 7.92 -11.16
C LEU A 41 -18.52 6.71 -10.68
N ARG A 42 -18.29 6.65 -9.38
CA ARG A 42 -17.63 5.51 -8.73
C ARG A 42 -18.45 4.22 -8.91
N PRO A 43 -17.82 3.10 -9.33
CA PRO A 43 -18.49 1.80 -9.38
C PRO A 43 -18.98 1.31 -8.01
N GLN A 44 -20.07 0.53 -7.98
CA GLN A 44 -20.71 0.09 -6.74
C GLN A 44 -19.90 -0.89 -5.88
N ASN A 45 -18.94 -1.60 -6.49
CA ASN A 45 -18.06 -2.55 -5.81
C ASN A 45 -16.90 -1.90 -5.03
N TYR A 46 -16.77 -0.57 -5.08
CA TYR A 46 -15.79 0.18 -4.29
C TYR A 46 -16.44 0.76 -3.04
N PHE A 47 -15.84 0.50 -1.90
CA PHE A 47 -16.32 0.95 -0.60
C PHE A 47 -15.35 1.95 0.00
N GLU A 48 -15.89 2.97 0.66
CA GLU A 48 -15.10 3.95 1.40
C GLU A 48 -14.18 3.28 2.42
N PHE A 49 -12.96 3.76 2.54
CA PHE A 49 -11.93 3.16 3.42
C PHE A 49 -12.38 3.12 4.89
N GLY A 50 -13.14 4.10 5.35
CA GLY A 50 -13.76 4.09 6.67
C GLY A 50 -14.55 2.82 7.00
N ASN A 51 -15.18 2.16 6.00
CA ASN A 51 -15.87 0.89 6.21
C ASN A 51 -14.95 -0.26 6.61
N PHE A 52 -13.69 -0.25 6.16
CA PHE A 52 -12.68 -1.24 6.55
C PHE A 52 -12.17 -0.99 7.97
N LEU A 53 -12.02 0.27 8.37
CA LEU A 53 -11.63 0.67 9.72
C LEU A 53 -12.69 0.28 10.74
N LEU A 54 -13.97 0.39 10.38
CA LEU A 54 -15.12 0.02 11.22
C LEU A 54 -15.48 -1.47 11.12
N ALA A 55 -14.69 -2.29 10.43
CA ALA A 55 -14.94 -3.72 10.18
C ALA A 55 -16.31 -4.01 9.50
N LYS A 56 -16.92 -3.03 8.82
CA LYS A 56 -18.12 -3.23 7.98
C LYS A 56 -17.79 -3.89 6.65
N LYS A 57 -16.54 -3.75 6.22
CA LYS A 57 -15.93 -4.43 5.07
C LYS A 57 -14.58 -4.97 5.47
N SER A 58 -14.15 -6.06 4.81
CA SER A 58 -12.81 -6.63 4.96
C SER A 58 -12.25 -7.01 3.60
N PHE A 59 -10.94 -6.95 3.47
CA PHE A 59 -10.26 -7.47 2.29
C PHE A 59 -10.50 -8.98 2.18
N ARG A 60 -10.68 -9.45 0.94
CA ARG A 60 -10.81 -10.88 0.66
C ARG A 60 -9.51 -11.65 0.99
N SER A 61 -8.37 -10.99 0.93
CA SER A 61 -7.04 -11.59 1.11
C SER A 61 -6.00 -10.54 1.48
N TYR A 62 -4.87 -10.96 2.04
CA TYR A 62 -3.71 -10.08 2.21
C TYR A 62 -3.17 -9.60 0.86
N THR A 63 -3.24 -10.44 -0.19
CA THR A 63 -2.90 -10.02 -1.56
C THR A 63 -3.69 -8.79 -1.98
N ALA A 64 -5.01 -8.75 -1.75
CA ALA A 64 -5.84 -7.60 -2.09
C ALA A 64 -5.48 -6.36 -1.24
N MET A 65 -5.18 -6.54 0.05
CA MET A 65 -4.73 -5.44 0.92
C MET A 65 -3.39 -4.85 0.46
N LEU A 66 -2.42 -5.69 0.10
CA LEU A 66 -1.13 -5.24 -0.42
C LEU A 66 -1.29 -4.55 -1.78
N ALA A 67 -2.19 -5.05 -2.63
CA ALA A 67 -2.52 -4.41 -3.91
C ALA A 67 -3.09 -3.00 -3.70
N ALA A 68 -3.96 -2.80 -2.70
CA ALA A 68 -4.49 -1.49 -2.37
C ALA A 68 -3.37 -0.54 -1.91
N ALA A 69 -2.47 -1.00 -1.03
CA ALA A 69 -1.33 -0.22 -0.58
C ALA A 69 -0.42 0.21 -1.75
N MET A 70 -0.10 -0.72 -2.67
CA MET A 70 0.68 -0.43 -3.87
C MET A 70 -0.01 0.61 -4.76
N LYS A 71 -1.31 0.45 -5.00
CA LYS A 71 -2.09 1.38 -5.85
C LYS A 71 -2.11 2.79 -5.27
N ILE A 72 -2.26 2.93 -3.95
CA ILE A 72 -2.21 4.21 -3.25
C ILE A 72 -0.82 4.85 -3.43
N CYS A 73 0.26 4.11 -3.17
CA CYS A 73 1.63 4.61 -3.32
C CYS A 73 1.89 5.07 -4.77
N ASN A 74 1.52 4.26 -5.76
CA ASN A 74 1.68 4.59 -7.18
C ASN A 74 0.88 5.84 -7.56
N GLY A 75 -0.36 5.96 -7.09
CA GLY A 75 -1.18 7.16 -7.30
C GLY A 75 -0.46 8.42 -6.81
N PHE A 76 0.01 8.43 -5.56
CA PHE A 76 0.72 9.59 -5.00
C PHE A 76 2.08 9.84 -5.66
N MET A 77 2.79 8.80 -6.07
CA MET A 77 4.02 8.97 -6.86
C MET A 77 3.73 9.71 -8.18
N MET A 78 2.67 9.34 -8.87
CA MET A 78 2.29 10.02 -10.11
C MET A 78 1.82 11.45 -9.85
N LEU A 79 1.00 11.69 -8.80
CA LEU A 79 0.56 13.03 -8.40
C LEU A 79 1.77 13.97 -8.15
N HIS A 80 2.73 13.52 -7.37
CA HIS A 80 3.92 14.32 -7.04
C HIS A 80 4.84 14.54 -8.25
N ARG A 81 4.93 13.57 -9.18
CA ARG A 81 5.64 13.73 -10.47
C ARG A 81 5.00 14.77 -11.39
N PHE A 82 3.69 14.92 -11.34
CA PHE A 82 2.95 15.97 -12.05
C PHE A 82 3.11 17.36 -11.38
N GLY A 83 3.83 17.45 -10.26
CA GLY A 83 4.07 18.70 -9.56
C GLY A 83 2.93 19.14 -8.63
N TYR A 84 2.04 18.22 -8.26
CA TYR A 84 0.91 18.49 -7.37
C TYR A 84 1.16 18.06 -5.93
N SER A 85 0.39 18.64 -4.99
CA SER A 85 0.15 18.13 -3.64
C SER A 85 -1.36 17.93 -3.42
N TYR A 86 -1.73 16.91 -2.63
CA TYR A 86 -3.13 16.53 -2.45
C TYR A 86 -3.84 17.39 -1.39
N GLN A 87 -3.15 17.71 -0.31
CA GLN A 87 -3.51 18.62 0.79
C GLN A 87 -4.63 18.16 1.74
N ASP A 88 -5.61 17.37 1.31
CA ASP A 88 -6.70 16.86 2.15
C ASP A 88 -6.78 15.33 2.12
N LEU A 89 -5.66 14.68 2.41
CA LEU A 89 -5.64 13.23 2.60
C LEU A 89 -6.42 12.84 3.85
N ASN A 90 -7.45 12.00 3.66
CA ASN A 90 -8.20 11.40 4.76
C ASN A 90 -8.87 10.10 4.31
N ASP A 91 -9.38 9.30 5.26
CA ASP A 91 -9.99 8.00 4.99
C ASP A 91 -11.27 8.05 4.14
N GLY A 92 -11.97 9.18 4.11
CA GLY A 92 -13.17 9.40 3.27
C GLY A 92 -12.86 9.53 1.77
N ASN A 93 -11.59 9.81 1.41
CA ASN A 93 -11.20 10.09 0.02
C ASN A 93 -10.74 8.83 -0.73
N PHE A 94 -10.63 7.69 -0.06
CA PHE A 94 -10.23 6.42 -0.67
C PHE A 94 -11.40 5.46 -0.76
N PHE A 95 -11.64 4.94 -1.95
CA PHE A 95 -12.63 3.91 -2.22
C PHE A 95 -11.92 2.67 -2.74
N ILE A 96 -12.16 1.51 -2.13
CA ILE A 96 -11.40 0.29 -2.35
C ILE A 96 -12.34 -0.84 -2.74
N ASP A 97 -11.99 -1.59 -3.79
CA ASP A 97 -12.61 -2.89 -4.07
C ASP A 97 -11.96 -3.94 -3.16
N PRO A 98 -12.71 -4.54 -2.21
CA PRO A 98 -12.16 -5.49 -1.25
C PRO A 98 -11.67 -6.80 -1.89
N ASN A 99 -12.12 -7.13 -3.10
CA ASN A 99 -11.77 -8.37 -3.77
C ASN A 99 -10.43 -8.29 -4.51
N THR A 100 -10.16 -7.16 -5.14
CA THR A 100 -8.97 -6.95 -5.98
C THR A 100 -7.91 -6.08 -5.32
N GLY A 101 -8.31 -5.23 -4.36
CA GLY A 101 -7.46 -4.18 -3.81
C GLY A 101 -7.30 -2.99 -4.78
N ASP A 102 -8.12 -2.88 -5.83
CA ASP A 102 -8.09 -1.68 -6.65
C ASP A 102 -8.63 -0.48 -5.88
N VAL A 103 -8.07 0.71 -6.15
CA VAL A 103 -8.34 1.92 -5.38
C VAL A 103 -8.72 3.06 -6.32
N LEU A 104 -9.74 3.81 -5.91
CA LEU A 104 -10.12 5.10 -6.49
C LEU A 104 -9.95 6.18 -5.41
N ILE A 105 -9.21 7.24 -5.77
CA ILE A 105 -8.97 8.41 -4.92
C ILE A 105 -9.90 9.51 -5.40
N CYS A 106 -10.74 9.98 -4.50
CA CYS A 106 -11.79 10.98 -4.78
C CYS A 106 -11.43 12.32 -4.13
N ASP A 107 -12.33 13.32 -4.28
CA ASP A 107 -12.19 14.65 -3.69
C ASP A 107 -10.91 15.37 -4.16
N ASN A 108 -10.69 15.34 -5.48
CA ASN A 108 -9.46 15.84 -6.11
C ASN A 108 -9.52 17.32 -6.49
N ASP A 109 -10.57 18.03 -6.11
CA ASP A 109 -10.75 19.45 -6.34
C ASP A 109 -9.83 20.33 -5.47
N ASN A 110 -9.32 19.79 -4.37
CA ASN A 110 -8.33 20.41 -3.49
C ASN A 110 -6.87 20.22 -3.93
N VAL A 111 -6.63 19.41 -4.95
CA VAL A 111 -5.27 19.21 -5.49
C VAL A 111 -4.75 20.51 -6.09
N MET A 112 -3.55 20.91 -5.62
CA MET A 112 -2.90 22.17 -5.99
C MET A 112 -1.48 21.93 -6.50
N PRO A 113 -0.93 22.84 -7.32
CA PRO A 113 0.50 22.87 -7.53
C PRO A 113 1.28 22.93 -6.22
N GLN A 114 2.45 22.29 -6.17
CA GLN A 114 3.26 22.25 -4.94
C GLN A 114 3.64 23.64 -4.45
N GLY A 115 3.51 23.84 -3.14
CA GLY A 115 3.81 25.13 -2.50
C GLY A 115 2.66 26.14 -2.57
N GLU A 116 1.52 25.77 -3.15
CA GLU A 116 0.30 26.59 -3.10
C GLU A 116 -0.70 26.03 -2.08
N LYS A 117 -1.49 26.92 -1.44
CA LYS A 117 -2.58 26.53 -0.53
C LYS A 117 -3.92 26.56 -1.28
N SER A 118 -4.71 25.49 -1.16
CA SER A 118 -6.10 25.44 -1.66
C SER A 118 -7.01 26.43 -0.90
N GLY A 119 -6.68 26.74 0.34
CA GLY A 119 -7.52 27.49 1.26
C GLY A 119 -8.45 26.64 2.09
N ILE A 120 -8.53 25.34 1.81
CA ILE A 120 -9.24 24.34 2.60
C ILE A 120 -8.20 23.66 3.50
N MET A 121 -8.50 23.61 4.80
CA MET A 121 -7.67 22.86 5.74
C MET A 121 -8.18 21.43 5.83
N GLY A 122 -7.26 20.48 5.66
CA GLY A 122 -7.53 19.07 5.89
C GLY A 122 -7.84 18.77 7.37
N LYS A 123 -8.17 17.53 7.67
CA LYS A 123 -8.40 17.07 9.05
C LYS A 123 -7.07 16.91 9.78
N ALA A 124 -6.91 17.57 10.95
CA ALA A 124 -5.66 17.60 11.73
C ALA A 124 -5.05 16.21 11.97
N ARG A 125 -5.87 15.20 12.18
CA ARG A 125 -5.44 13.82 12.43
C ARG A 125 -4.69 13.17 11.25
N TYR A 126 -4.81 13.70 10.03
CA TYR A 126 -4.09 13.22 8.84
C TYR A 126 -2.97 14.17 8.41
N MET A 127 -2.98 15.39 8.93
CA MET A 127 -2.03 16.42 8.54
C MET A 127 -0.66 16.19 9.18
N ALA A 128 0.39 16.51 8.44
CA ALA A 128 1.74 16.50 8.98
C ALA A 128 1.89 17.56 10.11
N PRO A 129 2.73 17.30 11.14
CA PRO A 129 2.88 18.20 12.27
C PRO A 129 3.19 19.65 11.90
N GLU A 130 4.00 19.89 10.87
CA GLU A 130 4.32 21.22 10.35
C GLU A 130 3.10 21.91 9.72
N ILE A 131 2.16 21.14 9.15
CA ILE A 131 0.92 21.69 8.58
C ILE A 131 -0.07 22.02 9.70
N VAL A 132 -0.17 21.16 10.70
CA VAL A 132 -0.95 21.46 11.93
C VAL A 132 -0.46 22.74 12.59
N ALA A 133 0.85 23.03 12.51
CA ALA A 133 1.47 24.27 12.99
C ALA A 133 1.26 25.48 12.04
N GLY A 134 0.54 25.33 10.92
CA GLY A 134 0.23 26.40 9.98
C GLY A 134 1.14 26.52 8.76
N GLY A 135 1.98 25.51 8.51
CA GLY A 135 2.84 25.40 7.32
C GLY A 135 2.08 25.39 6.00
N VAL A 136 2.82 25.36 4.90
CA VAL A 136 2.27 25.23 3.55
C VAL A 136 2.34 23.78 3.11
N PRO A 137 1.22 23.16 2.67
CA PRO A 137 1.22 21.79 2.18
C PRO A 137 2.11 21.61 0.94
N ASP A 138 2.77 20.48 0.90
CA ASP A 138 3.62 20.05 -0.21
C ASP A 138 3.70 18.51 -0.28
N LYS A 139 4.52 17.98 -1.17
CA LYS A 139 4.75 16.52 -1.28
C LYS A 139 5.30 15.88 -0.01
N TYR A 140 6.00 16.61 0.83
CA TYR A 140 6.57 16.06 2.07
C TYR A 140 5.50 15.92 3.15
N SER A 141 4.56 16.87 3.22
CA SER A 141 3.38 16.74 4.08
C SER A 141 2.45 15.61 3.60
N ASP A 142 2.25 15.47 2.28
CA ASP A 142 1.47 14.37 1.71
C ASP A 142 2.10 13.00 2.03
N ARG A 143 3.44 12.88 2.06
CA ARG A 143 4.14 11.64 2.45
C ARG A 143 3.89 11.23 3.89
N PHE A 144 3.77 12.22 4.80
CA PHE A 144 3.34 11.92 6.16
C PHE A 144 1.92 11.36 6.19
N SER A 145 0.99 12.06 5.54
CA SER A 145 -0.42 11.64 5.47
C SER A 145 -0.57 10.27 4.79
N LEU A 146 0.22 10.01 3.74
CA LEU A 146 0.32 8.70 3.09
C LEU A 146 0.76 7.60 4.08
N SER A 147 1.78 7.89 4.91
CA SER A 147 2.23 6.94 5.93
C SER A 147 1.16 6.66 6.98
N VAL A 148 0.35 7.68 7.36
CA VAL A 148 -0.81 7.51 8.24
C VAL A 148 -1.86 6.61 7.60
N ILE A 149 -2.23 6.86 6.34
CA ILE A 149 -3.20 6.04 5.59
C ILE A 149 -2.71 4.58 5.45
N LEU A 150 -1.44 4.37 5.11
CA LEU A 150 -0.87 3.02 5.02
C LEU A 150 -0.88 2.30 6.38
N PHE A 151 -0.54 2.99 7.46
CA PHE A 151 -0.64 2.40 8.81
C PHE A 151 -2.07 1.99 9.13
N MET A 152 -3.04 2.86 8.86
CA MET A 152 -4.46 2.55 9.08
C MET A 152 -4.94 1.40 8.20
N LEU A 153 -4.46 1.28 6.96
CA LEU A 153 -4.79 0.18 6.06
C LEU A 153 -4.36 -1.18 6.62
N PHE A 154 -3.13 -1.26 7.14
CA PHE A 154 -2.59 -2.51 7.69
C PHE A 154 -3.14 -2.82 9.08
N TYR A 155 -3.24 -1.84 9.96
CA TYR A 155 -3.48 -2.05 11.39
C TYR A 155 -4.87 -1.67 11.87
N ALA A 156 -5.71 -1.03 11.02
CA ALA A 156 -7.05 -0.55 11.34
C ALA A 156 -7.11 0.28 12.64
N ASN A 157 -6.11 1.13 12.83
CA ASN A 157 -5.98 2.08 13.93
C ASN A 157 -5.17 3.29 13.46
N HIS A 158 -5.39 4.44 14.06
CA HIS A 158 -4.59 5.62 13.78
C HIS A 158 -3.22 5.52 14.50
N PRO A 159 -2.07 5.93 13.87
CA PRO A 159 -0.73 5.75 14.46
C PRO A 159 -0.48 6.57 15.72
N PHE A 160 -1.23 7.63 15.97
CA PHE A 160 -1.07 8.50 17.15
C PHE A 160 -2.24 8.42 18.14
N GLU A 161 -3.26 7.58 17.89
CA GLU A 161 -4.41 7.40 18.77
C GLU A 161 -4.22 6.17 19.66
N GLY A 162 -3.62 6.41 20.82
CA GLY A 162 -3.40 5.42 21.87
C GLY A 162 -3.90 5.93 23.23
N ALA A 163 -3.20 5.58 24.30
CA ALA A 163 -3.59 5.90 25.67
C ALA A 163 -3.76 7.40 25.93
N LYS A 164 -2.95 8.26 25.31
CA LYS A 164 -3.05 9.73 25.45
C LYS A 164 -4.38 10.27 24.92
N VAL A 165 -4.84 9.77 23.77
CA VAL A 165 -6.11 10.18 23.17
C VAL A 165 -7.29 9.64 23.95
N VAL A 166 -7.20 8.38 24.42
CA VAL A 166 -8.24 7.77 25.28
C VAL A 166 -8.42 8.51 26.60
N ALA A 167 -7.32 9.00 27.17
CA ALA A 167 -7.37 9.79 28.40
C ALA A 167 -7.91 11.21 28.22
N CYS A 168 -8.06 11.69 26.96
CA CYS A 168 -8.57 13.01 26.66
C CYS A 168 -10.11 13.04 26.77
N PRO A 169 -10.69 13.83 27.67
CA PRO A 169 -12.14 13.81 27.90
C PRO A 169 -12.95 14.38 26.72
N CYS A 170 -12.36 15.28 25.94
CA CYS A 170 -12.98 15.86 24.76
C CYS A 170 -11.90 16.34 23.79
N MET A 171 -11.96 15.89 22.53
CA MET A 171 -11.05 16.34 21.48
C MET A 171 -11.45 17.75 21.03
N THR A 172 -10.68 18.73 21.44
CA THR A 172 -10.80 20.14 21.02
C THR A 172 -9.70 20.44 20.00
N GLU A 173 -9.83 21.54 19.26
CA GLU A 173 -8.80 21.99 18.32
C GLU A 173 -7.41 22.13 18.99
N THR A 174 -7.37 22.56 20.27
CA THR A 174 -6.12 22.65 21.05
C THR A 174 -5.51 21.25 21.28
N PHE A 175 -6.32 20.24 21.61
CA PHE A 175 -5.85 18.87 21.79
C PHE A 175 -5.46 18.21 20.46
N GLU A 176 -6.19 18.50 19.37
CA GLU A 176 -5.79 18.05 18.04
C GLU A 176 -4.41 18.58 17.63
N LYS A 177 -4.18 19.91 17.78
CA LYS A 177 -2.88 20.53 17.53
C LYS A 177 -1.76 19.95 18.40
N LYS A 178 -2.10 19.53 19.62
CA LYS A 178 -1.17 18.91 20.55
C LYS A 178 -0.84 17.46 20.12
N PHE A 179 -1.86 16.61 19.97
CA PHE A 179 -1.67 15.17 19.76
C PHE A 179 -1.26 14.80 18.33
N TYR A 180 -1.64 15.60 17.32
CA TYR A 180 -1.23 15.37 15.93
C TYR A 180 -0.09 16.32 15.48
N GLY A 181 0.28 17.30 16.29
CA GLY A 181 1.34 18.27 16.05
C GLY A 181 2.53 18.09 16.98
N THR A 182 2.67 19.02 17.93
CA THR A 182 3.87 19.19 18.74
C THR A 182 4.17 18.04 19.72
N GLU A 183 3.14 17.33 20.18
CA GLU A 183 3.26 16.23 21.14
C GLU A 183 2.80 14.89 20.54
N ALA A 184 2.84 14.75 19.23
CA ALA A 184 2.54 13.50 18.55
C ALA A 184 3.53 12.41 19.00
N VAL A 185 2.99 11.29 19.52
CA VAL A 185 3.76 10.13 19.95
C VAL A 185 3.17 8.90 19.27
N PHE A 186 3.98 8.17 18.53
CA PHE A 186 3.57 6.95 17.87
C PHE A 186 3.15 5.90 18.90
N ILE A 187 2.03 5.18 18.63
CA ILE A 187 1.49 4.19 19.58
C ILE A 187 2.41 2.99 19.88
N TYR A 188 3.41 2.76 19.04
CA TYR A 188 4.48 1.77 19.25
C TYR A 188 5.88 2.41 19.22
N ASP A 189 5.99 3.67 19.68
CA ASP A 189 7.29 4.31 19.81
C ASP A 189 8.21 3.47 20.74
N PRO A 190 9.41 3.09 20.30
CA PRO A 190 10.31 2.28 21.10
C PRO A 190 10.84 3.03 22.33
N SER A 191 10.88 4.36 22.31
CA SER A 191 11.46 5.22 23.34
C SER A 191 10.43 5.83 24.28
N ASP A 192 9.20 6.09 23.80
CA ASP A 192 8.11 6.68 24.59
C ASP A 192 6.88 5.76 24.62
N LYS A 193 6.63 5.12 25.77
CA LYS A 193 5.51 4.20 25.99
C LYS A 193 4.22 4.89 26.48
N SER A 194 4.20 6.21 26.55
CA SER A 194 3.06 6.96 27.11
C SER A 194 1.79 6.87 26.25
N ASN A 195 1.92 6.51 24.96
CA ASN A 195 0.79 6.42 24.02
C ASN A 195 0.51 4.99 23.51
N LEU A 196 0.87 3.96 24.28
CA LEU A 196 0.61 2.57 23.89
C LEU A 196 -0.87 2.30 23.62
N PRO A 197 -1.19 1.33 22.75
CA PRO A 197 -2.57 0.89 22.54
C PRO A 197 -3.21 0.36 23.82
N VAL A 198 -4.46 0.75 24.05
CA VAL A 198 -5.22 0.35 25.24
C VAL A 198 -5.99 -0.94 24.95
N ARG A 199 -5.80 -1.97 25.80
CA ARG A 199 -6.57 -3.22 25.73
C ARG A 199 -8.06 -2.93 25.92
N GLY A 200 -8.89 -3.63 25.16
CA GLY A 200 -10.35 -3.38 25.17
C GLY A 200 -10.79 -2.32 24.14
N ILE A 201 -9.94 -1.35 23.82
CA ILE A 201 -10.24 -0.26 22.86
C ILE A 201 -9.56 -0.53 21.53
N HIS A 202 -8.24 -0.69 21.52
CA HIS A 202 -7.42 -0.78 20.30
C HIS A 202 -7.14 -2.25 19.89
N GLN A 203 -8.18 -3.11 19.93
CA GLN A 203 -8.04 -4.56 19.69
C GLN A 203 -7.47 -4.87 18.29
N ASN A 204 -7.85 -4.10 17.27
CA ASN A 204 -7.41 -4.34 15.90
C ASN A 204 -5.89 -4.21 15.79
N VAL A 205 -5.31 -3.10 16.21
CA VAL A 205 -3.86 -2.91 16.11
C VAL A 205 -3.09 -3.86 17.02
N ILE A 206 -3.60 -4.17 18.23
CA ILE A 206 -2.95 -5.11 19.16
C ILE A 206 -2.84 -6.51 18.53
N ARG A 207 -3.88 -6.96 17.80
CA ARG A 207 -3.88 -8.27 17.13
C ARG A 207 -3.07 -8.26 15.84
N ARG A 208 -3.19 -7.18 15.03
CA ARG A 208 -2.55 -7.10 13.72
C ARG A 208 -1.07 -6.76 13.80
N TRP A 209 -0.63 -6.02 14.83
CA TRP A 209 0.77 -5.62 14.95
C TRP A 209 1.75 -6.79 14.88
N PRO A 210 1.60 -7.89 15.64
CA PRO A 210 2.46 -9.06 15.52
C PRO A 210 2.18 -9.91 14.26
N ALA A 211 1.04 -9.75 13.60
CA ALA A 211 0.65 -10.57 12.45
C ALA A 211 1.32 -10.14 11.13
N PHE A 212 1.74 -8.88 11.03
CA PHE A 212 2.51 -8.40 9.87
C PHE A 212 4.01 -8.55 10.09
N PRO A 213 4.80 -8.67 8.99
CA PRO A 213 6.24 -8.87 9.06
C PRO A 213 6.97 -7.81 9.90
N ALA A 214 8.00 -8.25 10.63
CA ALA A 214 8.83 -7.39 11.48
C ALA A 214 9.36 -6.17 10.72
N LYS A 215 9.75 -6.36 9.47
CA LYS A 215 10.23 -5.28 8.61
C LYS A 215 9.22 -4.15 8.42
N LEU A 216 7.93 -4.45 8.28
CA LEU A 216 6.89 -3.43 8.16
C LEU A 216 6.74 -2.64 9.47
N ARG A 217 6.79 -3.33 10.61
CA ARG A 217 6.73 -2.72 11.95
C ARG A 217 7.91 -1.78 12.20
N GLU A 218 9.12 -2.21 11.87
CA GLU A 218 10.34 -1.42 11.97
C GLU A 218 10.26 -0.13 11.15
N ILE A 219 9.77 -0.23 9.93
CA ILE A 219 9.62 0.94 9.05
C ILE A 219 8.60 1.92 9.64
N PHE A 220 7.46 1.47 10.16
CA PHE A 220 6.51 2.39 10.80
C PHE A 220 7.07 3.02 12.08
N MET A 221 7.84 2.28 12.89
CA MET A 221 8.55 2.87 14.04
C MET A 221 9.55 3.95 13.62
N GLN A 222 10.21 3.79 12.47
CA GLN A 222 11.11 4.80 11.92
C GLN A 222 10.33 5.99 11.34
N GLU A 223 9.28 5.75 10.53
CA GLU A 223 8.51 6.82 9.87
C GLU A 223 7.80 7.74 10.86
N PHE A 224 7.37 7.21 12.00
CA PHE A 224 6.71 7.98 13.05
C PHE A 224 7.64 8.31 14.23
N SER A 225 8.97 8.19 14.04
CA SER A 225 9.95 8.62 15.04
C SER A 225 9.95 10.14 15.19
N GLN A 226 10.35 10.64 16.37
CA GLN A 226 10.47 12.07 16.65
C GLN A 226 11.40 12.79 15.67
N GLU A 227 12.41 12.10 15.15
CA GLU A 227 13.32 12.64 14.13
C GLU A 227 12.55 12.94 12.82
N LYS A 228 11.80 11.98 12.29
CA LYS A 228 11.06 12.16 11.02
C LYS A 228 9.83 13.06 11.16
N LEU A 229 9.21 13.10 12.34
CA LEU A 229 8.15 14.07 12.61
C LEU A 229 8.64 15.50 12.49
N LYS A 230 9.89 15.77 12.90
CA LYS A 230 10.51 17.11 12.85
C LYS A 230 11.25 17.41 11.54
N ASN A 231 11.57 16.41 10.74
CA ASN A 231 12.37 16.55 9.52
C ASN A 231 11.62 15.99 8.28
N PRO A 232 10.71 16.79 7.66
CA PRO A 232 9.86 16.34 6.55
C PRO A 232 10.61 15.69 5.38
N ASN A 233 11.82 16.18 5.08
CA ASN A 233 12.65 15.69 3.95
C ASN A 233 13.17 14.26 4.13
N THR A 234 13.11 13.70 5.35
CA THR A 234 13.60 12.33 5.65
C THR A 234 12.53 11.26 5.55
N ARG A 235 11.28 11.64 5.29
CA ARG A 235 10.14 10.72 5.15
C ARG A 235 10.31 9.81 3.93
N MET A 236 9.80 8.58 4.03
CA MET A 236 9.84 7.64 2.92
C MET A 236 9.11 8.20 1.70
N ILE A 237 9.76 8.06 0.55
CA ILE A 237 9.13 8.36 -0.73
C ILE A 237 8.26 7.19 -1.20
N GLU A 238 7.36 7.46 -2.10
CA GLU A 238 6.34 6.53 -2.59
C GLU A 238 6.96 5.24 -3.16
N SER A 239 8.06 5.36 -3.92
CA SER A 239 8.77 4.21 -4.50
C SER A 239 9.49 3.34 -3.46
N GLN A 240 9.85 3.89 -2.30
CA GLN A 240 10.38 3.10 -1.18
C GLN A 240 9.28 2.27 -0.51
N TRP A 241 8.08 2.86 -0.35
CA TRP A 241 6.89 2.13 0.09
C TRP A 241 6.52 1.01 -0.87
N GLU A 242 6.49 1.26 -2.18
CA GLU A 242 6.23 0.22 -3.20
C GLU A 242 7.24 -0.93 -3.09
N LYS A 243 8.52 -0.60 -2.98
CA LYS A 243 9.57 -1.62 -2.83
C LYS A 243 9.41 -2.46 -1.55
N LEU A 244 9.06 -1.83 -0.43
CA LEU A 244 8.79 -2.52 0.83
C LEU A 244 7.58 -3.45 0.70
N ILE A 245 6.46 -2.95 0.16
CA ILE A 245 5.22 -3.71 0.00
C ILE A 245 5.42 -4.89 -0.97
N ALA A 246 6.17 -4.69 -2.07
CA ALA A 246 6.54 -5.76 -2.99
C ALA A 246 7.36 -6.87 -2.28
N GLY A 247 8.33 -6.48 -1.44
CA GLY A 247 9.10 -7.44 -0.64
C GLY A 247 8.24 -8.22 0.38
N ILE A 248 7.27 -7.56 0.99
CA ILE A 248 6.28 -8.21 1.89
C ILE A 248 5.40 -9.19 1.09
N ARG A 249 4.96 -8.80 -0.12
CA ARG A 249 4.19 -9.67 -1.03
C ARG A 249 4.97 -10.92 -1.43
N ASP A 250 6.28 -10.80 -1.61
CA ASP A 250 7.15 -11.93 -1.96
C ASP A 250 7.28 -12.98 -0.83
N SER A 251 7.00 -12.61 0.43
CA SER A 251 6.94 -13.50 1.60
C SER A 251 5.55 -14.03 1.91
N LEU A 252 4.53 -13.61 1.16
CA LEU A 252 3.16 -14.07 1.34
C LEU A 252 2.94 -15.39 0.61
N VAL A 253 2.57 -16.41 1.36
CA VAL A 253 2.30 -17.74 0.81
C VAL A 253 0.90 -18.21 1.19
N ARG A 254 0.40 -19.21 0.48
CA ARG A 254 -0.86 -19.88 0.82
C ARG A 254 -0.58 -21.17 1.58
N CYS A 255 -1.17 -21.30 2.76
CA CYS A 255 -1.02 -22.50 3.58
C CYS A 255 -1.57 -23.74 2.86
N PRO A 256 -0.79 -24.83 2.73
CA PRO A 256 -1.25 -26.03 2.06
C PRO A 256 -2.37 -26.77 2.80
N LYS A 257 -2.54 -26.54 4.11
CA LYS A 257 -3.52 -27.20 4.96
C LYS A 257 -4.84 -26.42 5.03
N CYS A 258 -4.83 -25.17 5.46
CA CYS A 258 -6.07 -24.38 5.63
C CYS A 258 -6.43 -23.53 4.40
N GLY A 259 -5.50 -23.32 3.45
CA GLY A 259 -5.73 -22.52 2.26
C GLY A 259 -5.62 -21.00 2.49
N GLU A 260 -5.43 -20.54 3.74
CA GLU A 260 -5.32 -19.12 4.07
C GLU A 260 -3.96 -18.55 3.67
N GLU A 261 -3.94 -17.26 3.36
CA GLU A 261 -2.70 -16.53 3.12
C GLU A 261 -1.98 -16.23 4.42
N THR A 262 -0.67 -16.41 4.46
CA THR A 262 0.16 -16.17 5.64
C THR A 262 1.50 -15.54 5.24
N PHE A 263 1.98 -14.61 6.05
CA PHE A 263 3.34 -14.09 5.92
C PHE A 263 4.30 -15.06 6.60
N ILE A 264 5.36 -15.41 5.89
CA ILE A 264 6.41 -16.28 6.42
C ILE A 264 7.55 -15.41 6.97
N GLU A 265 7.85 -15.62 8.23
CA GLU A 265 9.05 -15.18 8.92
C GLU A 265 9.86 -16.42 9.37
N ASP A 266 10.81 -16.27 10.27
CA ASP A 266 11.77 -17.30 10.68
C ASP A 266 11.14 -18.60 11.20
N ASN A 267 9.91 -18.56 11.68
CA ASN A 267 9.23 -19.73 12.24
C ASN A 267 8.60 -20.67 11.21
N HIS A 268 8.51 -20.26 9.93
CA HIS A 268 7.95 -21.01 8.81
C HIS A 268 6.56 -21.63 9.07
N LYS A 269 5.75 -21.03 9.95
CA LYS A 269 4.43 -21.56 10.33
C LYS A 269 3.29 -20.73 9.80
N CYS A 270 2.21 -21.40 9.48
CA CYS A 270 0.94 -20.72 9.16
C CYS A 270 0.43 -19.97 10.40
N MET A 271 0.09 -18.71 10.24
CA MET A 271 -0.44 -17.86 11.32
C MET A 271 -1.79 -18.32 11.84
N ASP A 272 -2.62 -18.97 11.00
CA ASP A 272 -3.97 -19.38 11.34
C ASP A 272 -4.02 -20.79 11.95
N CYS A 273 -3.37 -21.79 11.33
CA CYS A 273 -3.49 -23.19 11.75
C CYS A 273 -2.20 -23.78 12.33
N GLY A 274 -1.10 -23.00 12.41
CA GLY A 274 0.19 -23.43 12.98
C GLY A 274 0.94 -24.52 12.20
N THR A 275 0.47 -24.89 11.00
CA THR A 275 1.14 -25.90 10.15
C THR A 275 2.47 -25.36 9.65
N ASP A 276 3.52 -26.20 9.69
CA ASP A 276 4.81 -25.89 9.09
C ASP A 276 4.66 -25.86 7.56
N ILE A 277 5.25 -24.83 6.93
CA ILE A 277 5.17 -24.60 5.50
C ILE A 277 6.58 -24.71 4.93
N ASP A 278 6.77 -25.64 3.98
CA ASP A 278 8.03 -25.71 3.23
C ASP A 278 8.13 -24.53 2.27
N VAL A 279 9.06 -23.64 2.58
CA VAL A 279 9.39 -22.44 1.79
C VAL A 279 10.83 -22.47 1.30
N SER A 280 11.44 -23.66 1.24
CA SER A 280 12.83 -23.84 0.80
C SER A 280 13.05 -23.37 -0.64
N ARG A 281 12.03 -23.53 -1.52
CA ARG A 281 12.15 -23.13 -2.93
C ARG A 281 11.91 -21.63 -3.10
N ARG A 282 12.83 -20.98 -3.82
CA ARG A 282 12.83 -19.54 -4.05
C ARG A 282 13.00 -19.21 -5.53
N LEU A 283 12.44 -18.08 -5.95
CA LEU A 283 12.81 -17.38 -7.18
C LEU A 283 13.54 -16.10 -6.81
N LYS A 284 14.84 -16.06 -7.05
CA LYS A 284 15.66 -14.85 -6.83
C LYS A 284 15.64 -13.97 -8.07
N MET A 285 15.22 -12.70 -7.90
CA MET A 285 15.17 -11.68 -8.94
C MET A 285 15.89 -10.43 -8.42
N GLY A 286 17.17 -10.28 -8.72
CA GLY A 286 18.01 -9.22 -8.15
C GLY A 286 18.03 -9.30 -6.62
N THR A 287 17.52 -8.28 -5.94
CA THR A 287 17.42 -8.23 -4.47
C THR A 287 16.15 -8.86 -3.90
N ARG A 288 15.20 -9.25 -4.76
CA ARG A 288 13.93 -9.89 -4.36
C ARG A 288 14.10 -11.41 -4.30
N SER A 289 13.42 -12.04 -3.35
CA SER A 289 13.38 -13.49 -3.18
C SER A 289 11.94 -13.92 -2.92
N VAL A 290 11.28 -14.46 -3.95
CA VAL A 290 9.89 -14.91 -3.88
C VAL A 290 9.84 -16.34 -3.36
N MET A 291 9.02 -16.59 -2.34
CA MET A 291 8.76 -17.93 -1.80
C MET A 291 7.82 -18.70 -2.73
N LEU A 292 8.21 -19.91 -3.11
CA LEU A 292 7.47 -20.69 -4.10
C LEU A 292 6.71 -21.85 -3.43
N THR A 293 5.46 -21.59 -3.08
CA THR A 293 4.52 -22.62 -2.62
C THR A 293 3.33 -22.74 -3.58
N LYS A 294 2.56 -23.81 -3.50
CA LYS A 294 1.34 -23.98 -4.32
C LYS A 294 0.43 -22.75 -4.21
N GLY A 295 0.04 -22.19 -5.33
CA GLY A 295 -0.86 -21.03 -5.42
C GLY A 295 -0.18 -19.69 -5.20
N THR A 296 1.14 -19.65 -4.98
CA THR A 296 1.91 -18.38 -4.95
C THR A 296 1.80 -17.71 -6.31
N LYS A 297 1.43 -16.44 -6.30
CA LYS A 297 1.45 -15.58 -7.48
C LYS A 297 2.76 -14.80 -7.51
N VAL A 298 3.41 -14.76 -8.66
CA VAL A 298 4.67 -14.05 -8.88
C VAL A 298 4.37 -12.79 -9.68
N TYR A 299 4.91 -11.68 -9.21
CA TYR A 299 4.79 -10.37 -9.84
C TYR A 299 6.20 -9.90 -10.20
N ILE A 300 6.47 -9.76 -11.49
CA ILE A 300 7.82 -9.45 -11.98
C ILE A 300 8.18 -7.99 -11.70
N ASP A 301 7.25 -7.11 -11.97
CA ASP A 301 7.34 -5.70 -11.60
C ASP A 301 6.46 -5.35 -10.39
N ASN A 302 6.28 -4.07 -10.15
CA ASN A 302 5.43 -3.59 -9.05
C ASN A 302 3.96 -3.48 -9.44
N ASP A 303 3.56 -4.11 -10.55
CA ASP A 303 2.17 -4.18 -10.96
C ASP A 303 1.35 -5.09 -10.01
N ASN A 304 0.04 -4.92 -10.02
CA ASN A 304 -0.92 -5.74 -9.28
C ASN A 304 -1.46 -6.91 -10.12
N ILE A 305 -0.97 -7.08 -11.34
CA ILE A 305 -1.31 -8.20 -12.23
C ILE A 305 -0.22 -9.28 -12.09
N PRO A 306 -0.56 -10.51 -11.68
CA PRO A 306 0.44 -11.55 -11.55
C PRO A 306 0.91 -12.02 -12.95
N ASP A 307 2.23 -12.10 -13.11
CA ASP A 307 2.85 -12.63 -14.33
C ASP A 307 2.94 -14.15 -14.34
N ALA A 308 3.03 -14.75 -13.14
CA ALA A 308 3.11 -16.20 -13.01
C ALA A 308 2.36 -16.72 -11.78
N GLU A 309 2.10 -18.02 -11.76
CA GLU A 309 1.53 -18.74 -10.64
C GLU A 309 2.22 -20.09 -10.44
N ILE A 310 2.43 -20.46 -9.18
CA ILE A 310 2.92 -21.80 -8.82
C ILE A 310 1.76 -22.76 -8.80
N VAL A 311 1.78 -23.72 -9.69
CA VAL A 311 0.78 -24.79 -9.82
C VAL A 311 1.37 -26.15 -9.49
N VAL A 312 0.53 -27.12 -9.17
CA VAL A 312 0.94 -28.52 -8.94
C VAL A 312 1.03 -29.24 -10.28
N HIS A 313 2.05 -30.11 -10.41
CA HIS A 313 2.17 -30.96 -11.61
C HIS A 313 0.95 -31.90 -11.73
N PRO A 314 0.30 -32.00 -12.91
CA PRO A 314 -0.95 -32.75 -13.06
C PRO A 314 -0.86 -34.22 -12.63
N ASN A 315 0.28 -34.86 -12.88
CA ASN A 315 0.48 -36.30 -12.61
C ASN A 315 1.35 -36.58 -11.38
N ASP A 316 1.82 -35.55 -10.68
CA ASP A 316 2.70 -35.72 -9.51
C ASP A 316 2.52 -34.56 -8.53
N PRO A 317 1.62 -34.71 -7.53
CA PRO A 317 1.32 -33.66 -6.57
C PRO A 317 2.51 -33.18 -5.70
N SER A 318 3.62 -33.94 -5.68
CA SER A 318 4.85 -33.57 -4.97
C SER A 318 5.67 -32.50 -5.72
N LYS A 319 5.38 -32.29 -7.01
CA LYS A 319 6.10 -31.35 -7.87
C LYS A 319 5.29 -30.11 -8.14
N ILE A 320 5.95 -28.97 -8.06
CA ILE A 320 5.38 -27.69 -8.42
C ILE A 320 6.00 -27.16 -9.72
N LEU A 321 5.21 -26.39 -10.46
CA LEU A 321 5.57 -25.81 -11.74
C LEU A 321 5.28 -24.30 -11.69
N LEU A 322 6.07 -23.53 -12.43
CA LEU A 322 5.74 -22.13 -12.72
C LEU A 322 4.93 -22.05 -14.00
N LYS A 323 3.71 -21.50 -13.92
CA LYS A 323 2.82 -21.26 -15.06
C LYS A 323 2.96 -19.80 -15.51
N ASN A 324 3.18 -19.60 -16.81
CA ASN A 324 3.21 -18.26 -17.41
C ASN A 324 1.77 -17.73 -17.54
N LEU A 325 1.47 -16.63 -16.82
CA LEU A 325 0.19 -15.92 -16.90
C LEU A 325 0.31 -14.63 -17.74
N SER A 326 1.53 -14.24 -18.10
CA SER A 326 1.79 -13.02 -18.87
C SER A 326 1.40 -13.21 -20.35
N LYS A 327 1.49 -12.15 -21.13
CA LYS A 327 1.27 -12.17 -22.59
C LYS A 327 2.55 -12.45 -23.37
N ASP A 328 3.69 -12.49 -22.70
CA ASP A 328 5.01 -12.56 -23.31
C ASP A 328 5.62 -13.97 -23.19
N ASN A 329 6.44 -14.32 -24.16
CA ASN A 329 7.28 -15.54 -24.11
C ASN A 329 8.45 -15.28 -23.15
N TRP A 330 8.71 -16.23 -22.26
CA TRP A 330 9.91 -16.25 -21.43
C TRP A 330 10.94 -17.21 -21.98
N THR A 331 12.20 -17.02 -21.56
CA THR A 331 13.29 -17.93 -21.89
C THR A 331 13.82 -18.56 -20.60
N ALA A 332 13.84 -19.88 -20.55
CA ALA A 332 14.41 -20.64 -19.43
C ALA A 332 15.67 -21.37 -19.87
N GLU A 333 16.74 -21.28 -19.06
CA GLU A 333 18.01 -21.95 -19.28
C GLU A 333 18.29 -22.93 -18.13
N THR A 334 18.49 -24.20 -18.46
CA THR A 334 18.86 -25.24 -17.49
C THR A 334 20.33 -25.13 -17.09
N PRO A 335 20.78 -25.73 -15.97
CA PRO A 335 22.20 -25.80 -15.60
C PRO A 335 23.10 -26.45 -16.66
N SER A 336 22.54 -27.28 -17.53
CA SER A 336 23.24 -27.89 -18.65
C SER A 336 23.33 -27.02 -19.92
N GLY A 337 22.84 -25.77 -19.85
CA GLY A 337 22.84 -24.82 -20.97
C GLY A 337 21.71 -25.03 -22.00
N LYS A 338 20.77 -25.93 -21.74
CA LYS A 338 19.59 -26.12 -22.62
C LYS A 338 18.60 -24.97 -22.45
N ILE A 339 18.30 -24.30 -23.55
CA ILE A 339 17.34 -23.18 -23.59
C ILE A 339 15.97 -23.70 -24.03
N LYS A 340 14.92 -23.22 -23.36
CA LYS A 340 13.51 -23.50 -23.68
C LYS A 340 12.72 -22.20 -23.63
N THR A 341 11.84 -22.02 -24.60
CA THR A 341 10.79 -20.96 -24.58
C THR A 341 9.62 -21.45 -23.74
N VAL A 342 9.07 -20.55 -22.90
CA VAL A 342 7.87 -20.76 -22.08
C VAL A 342 6.82 -19.77 -22.58
N ALA A 343 5.92 -20.22 -23.43
CA ALA A 343 4.88 -19.38 -24.01
C ALA A 343 3.78 -19.04 -22.97
N PRO A 344 2.95 -18.02 -23.22
CA PRO A 344 1.75 -17.75 -22.41
C PRO A 344 0.89 -19.00 -22.20
N GLY A 345 0.56 -19.30 -20.95
CA GLY A 345 -0.17 -20.51 -20.54
C GLY A 345 0.68 -21.74 -20.31
N ASP A 346 1.92 -21.79 -20.80
CA ASP A 346 2.84 -22.91 -20.57
C ASP A 346 3.29 -23.03 -19.12
N MET A 347 3.75 -24.23 -18.77
CA MET A 347 4.29 -24.54 -17.45
C MET A 347 5.73 -25.05 -17.56
N MET A 348 6.55 -24.70 -16.56
CA MET A 348 7.94 -25.15 -16.46
C MET A 348 8.30 -25.60 -15.05
N PRO A 349 9.27 -26.54 -14.89
CA PRO A 349 9.77 -26.93 -13.57
C PRO A 349 10.46 -25.78 -12.84
N VAL A 350 10.34 -25.75 -11.51
CA VAL A 350 11.04 -24.79 -10.61
C VAL A 350 12.26 -25.45 -9.95
N ASN A 351 13.08 -26.15 -10.73
CA ASN A 351 14.26 -26.82 -10.20
C ASN A 351 15.39 -25.81 -9.94
N PRO A 352 16.16 -25.97 -8.84
CA PRO A 352 17.29 -25.10 -8.53
C PRO A 352 18.30 -25.03 -9.68
N GLY A 353 18.89 -23.84 -9.89
CA GLY A 353 19.85 -23.57 -10.95
C GLY A 353 19.26 -23.28 -12.33
N ILE A 354 17.94 -23.44 -12.52
CA ILE A 354 17.29 -22.95 -13.75
C ILE A 354 17.21 -21.43 -13.67
N LYS A 355 17.74 -20.78 -14.71
CA LYS A 355 17.63 -19.32 -14.91
C LYS A 355 16.44 -19.02 -15.82
N ILE A 356 15.72 -17.95 -15.51
CA ILE A 356 14.59 -17.50 -16.31
C ILE A 356 14.74 -16.02 -16.67
N ALA A 357 14.52 -15.70 -17.94
CA ALA A 357 14.39 -14.33 -18.41
C ALA A 357 12.90 -14.08 -18.77
N PHE A 358 12.24 -13.27 -17.97
CA PHE A 358 10.87 -12.81 -18.22
C PHE A 358 10.82 -11.74 -19.30
N SER A 359 11.89 -10.93 -19.36
CA SER A 359 12.15 -9.93 -20.39
C SER A 359 13.65 -9.61 -20.41
N ASN A 360 14.07 -8.66 -21.25
CA ASN A 360 15.45 -8.16 -21.23
C ASN A 360 15.83 -7.50 -19.90
N ALA A 361 14.86 -6.88 -19.21
CA ALA A 361 15.07 -6.16 -17.96
C ALA A 361 14.92 -7.06 -16.72
N TYR A 362 14.08 -8.10 -16.78
CA TYR A 362 13.73 -8.92 -15.63
C TYR A 362 14.19 -10.36 -15.80
N LYS A 363 15.10 -10.77 -14.93
CA LYS A 363 15.68 -12.12 -14.89
C LYS A 363 15.63 -12.67 -13.49
N GLY A 364 15.54 -13.99 -13.37
CA GLY A 364 15.56 -14.69 -12.10
C GLY A 364 16.26 -16.03 -12.18
N GLU A 365 16.49 -16.62 -11.00
CA GLU A 365 17.06 -17.97 -10.85
C GLU A 365 16.31 -18.70 -9.74
N PHE A 366 15.97 -19.96 -10.00
CA PHE A 366 15.39 -20.82 -8.97
C PHE A 366 16.47 -21.33 -8.06
N THR A 367 16.28 -21.18 -6.75
CA THR A 367 17.21 -21.61 -5.71
C THR A 367 16.50 -22.43 -4.65
N THR A 368 17.27 -23.15 -3.85
CA THR A 368 16.80 -23.78 -2.61
C THR A 368 17.54 -23.15 -1.43
N GLU A 369 16.82 -22.75 -0.42
CA GLU A 369 17.38 -22.28 0.86
C GLU A 369 17.02 -23.30 1.94
N ASN A 370 17.99 -23.68 2.75
CA ASN A 370 17.81 -24.60 3.90
C ASN A 370 17.25 -23.87 5.10
#